data_e317d5497ed239daec94fd8a63fd808d
#
_entry.id   e317d5497ed239daec94fd8a63fd808d
#
_cell.length_a   1.000
_cell.length_b   1.000
_cell.length_c   1.000
_cell.angle_alpha   90.00
_cell.angle_beta   90.00
_cell.angle_gamma   90.00
#
_symmetry.space_group_name_H-M   'P 1'
#
loop_
_entity.id
_entity.type
_entity.pdbx_description
1 polymer ?
#
loop_
_entity_poly.entity_id
_entity_poly.type
_entity_poly.pdbx_seq_one_letter_code
_entity_poly.pdbx_strand_id
1 'polypeptide(L)'
;MTYPTVIVNGVSVRVDNEGRYNLNDLHAAAVLKGEATEAQRPSKFMRSSQIGRFVDSLTKAQKRASVKVIKGGAESGIWGLELVAIRYAAWLNPDFEIRVYETFREAVLNGISHMSQLNRLDLLIATETEQVSGCARTMNKWGRGGRKALLNNARERIIEQMDPDMVSLMESKAA
;
A
#
# COMPACT_ATOMS: atom_id res chain seq x y z
N MET A 1 17.22 23.52 6.11
CA MET A 1 16.76 22.40 5.31
C MET A 1 15.24 22.42 5.30
N THR A 2 14.62 22.54 4.14
CA THR A 2 13.16 22.46 3.98
C THR A 2 12.82 20.98 3.79
N TYR A 3 12.09 20.38 4.72
CA TYR A 3 11.56 19.03 4.57
C TYR A 3 10.46 19.00 3.50
N PRO A 4 10.34 17.92 2.74
CA PRO A 4 9.17 17.72 1.92
C PRO A 4 7.92 17.72 2.84
N THR A 5 6.89 18.42 2.41
CA THR A 5 5.64 18.51 3.17
C THR A 5 4.55 17.80 2.42
N VAL A 6 3.77 16.98 3.14
CA VAL A 6 2.58 16.31 2.62
C VAL A 6 1.36 17.01 3.22
N ILE A 7 0.40 17.34 2.38
CA ILE A 7 -0.85 17.95 2.85
C ILE A 7 -1.81 16.83 3.25
N VAL A 8 -2.05 16.71 4.54
CA VAL A 8 -3.05 15.78 5.08
C VAL A 8 -4.25 16.62 5.53
N ASN A 9 -5.39 16.43 4.88
CA ASN A 9 -6.62 17.16 5.20
C ASN A 9 -6.47 18.71 5.21
N GLY A 10 -5.64 19.24 4.32
CA GLY A 10 -5.39 20.69 4.23
C GLY A 10 -4.35 21.23 5.23
N VAL A 11 -3.72 20.36 6.02
CA VAL A 11 -2.64 20.73 6.94
C VAL A 11 -1.32 20.16 6.46
N SER A 12 -0.27 20.99 6.50
CA SER A 12 1.09 20.62 6.10
C SER A 12 1.74 19.76 7.17
N VAL A 13 2.14 18.53 6.82
CA VAL A 13 2.87 17.61 7.67
C VAL A 13 4.27 17.41 7.12
N ARG A 14 5.28 17.63 7.94
CA ARG A 14 6.70 17.47 7.57
C ARG A 14 7.04 15.98 7.44
N VAL A 15 7.85 15.66 6.43
CA VAL A 15 8.38 14.31 6.19
C VAL A 15 9.90 14.39 6.15
N ASP A 16 10.61 13.50 6.86
CA ASP A 16 12.07 13.48 6.85
C ASP A 16 12.62 12.76 5.59
N ASN A 17 13.95 12.78 5.43
CA ASN A 17 14.64 12.18 4.28
C ASN A 17 14.52 10.64 4.24
N GLU A 18 14.07 10.02 5.30
CA GLU A 18 13.84 8.57 5.39
C GLU A 18 12.34 8.20 5.25
N GLY A 19 11.49 9.18 4.90
CA GLY A 19 10.05 8.97 4.72
C GLY A 19 9.26 8.87 6.04
N ARG A 20 9.79 9.41 7.16
CA ARG A 20 9.03 9.48 8.41
C ARG A 20 8.23 10.77 8.47
N TYR A 21 7.00 10.67 8.92
CA TYR A 21 6.07 11.78 9.14
C TYR A 21 6.21 12.32 10.54
N ASN A 22 6.15 13.63 10.70
CA ASN A 22 6.12 14.24 12.02
C ASN A 22 4.73 14.05 12.67
N LEU A 23 4.65 13.20 13.69
CA LEU A 23 3.39 12.90 14.38
C LEU A 23 2.85 14.09 15.16
N ASN A 24 3.69 15.05 15.55
CA ASN A 24 3.25 16.25 16.25
C ASN A 24 2.51 17.18 15.29
N ASP A 25 2.93 17.25 14.02
CA ASP A 25 2.22 18.02 12.98
C ASP A 25 0.87 17.37 12.67
N LEU A 26 0.81 16.02 12.60
CA LEU A 26 -0.45 15.28 12.46
C LEU A 26 -1.41 15.54 13.63
N HIS A 27 -0.88 15.56 14.85
CA HIS A 27 -1.67 15.88 16.04
C HIS A 27 -2.24 17.29 15.99
N ALA A 28 -1.40 18.27 15.68
CA ALA A 28 -1.83 19.67 15.56
C ALA A 28 -2.92 19.85 14.48
N ALA A 29 -2.78 19.11 13.36
CA ALA A 29 -3.77 19.08 12.30
C ALA A 29 -5.13 18.54 12.77
N ALA A 30 -5.11 17.43 13.51
CA ALA A 30 -6.31 16.78 14.03
C ALA A 30 -6.99 17.64 15.10
N VAL A 31 -6.23 18.30 15.98
CA VAL A 31 -6.76 19.25 17.00
C VAL A 31 -7.41 20.45 16.35
N LEU A 32 -6.78 21.04 15.32
CA LEU A 32 -7.34 22.16 14.56
C LEU A 32 -8.70 21.85 13.93
N LYS A 33 -8.93 20.60 13.54
CA LYS A 33 -10.20 20.14 12.97
C LYS A 33 -11.22 19.66 14.00
N GLY A 34 -10.83 19.63 15.27
CA GLY A 34 -11.69 19.07 16.33
C GLY A 34 -11.81 17.54 16.33
N GLU A 35 -10.95 16.86 15.56
CA GLU A 35 -10.91 15.40 15.46
C GLU A 35 -10.07 14.76 16.59
N ALA A 36 -9.27 15.53 17.30
CA ALA A 36 -8.47 15.09 18.42
C ALA A 36 -8.42 16.12 19.54
N THR A 37 -8.10 15.67 20.74
CA THR A 37 -7.90 16.52 21.91
C THR A 37 -6.42 16.78 22.16
N GLU A 38 -6.08 17.87 22.85
CA GLU A 38 -4.72 18.18 23.28
C GLU A 38 -4.08 17.05 24.12
N ALA A 39 -4.90 16.23 24.79
CA ALA A 39 -4.42 15.11 25.59
C ALA A 39 -3.94 13.91 24.73
N GLN A 40 -4.30 13.85 23.45
CA GLN A 40 -3.95 12.74 22.56
C GLN A 40 -2.62 12.93 21.83
N ARG A 41 -1.62 13.43 22.53
CA ARG A 41 -0.28 13.69 22.00
C ARG A 41 0.46 12.42 21.56
N PRO A 42 1.36 12.50 20.57
CA PRO A 42 2.17 11.36 20.13
C PRO A 42 2.94 10.66 21.25
N SER A 43 3.42 11.42 22.24
CA SER A 43 4.11 10.85 23.40
C SER A 43 3.23 9.92 24.25
N LYS A 44 1.92 10.19 24.32
CA LYS A 44 0.95 9.32 25.04
C LYS A 44 0.66 8.05 24.23
N PHE A 45 0.49 8.19 22.93
CA PHE A 45 0.35 7.05 22.02
C PHE A 45 1.53 6.08 22.13
N MET A 46 2.76 6.59 22.12
CA MET A 46 3.99 5.79 22.21
C MET A 46 4.18 5.09 23.56
N ARG A 47 3.47 5.49 24.62
CA ARG A 47 3.54 4.81 25.94
C ARG A 47 2.78 3.48 25.97
N SER A 48 1.91 3.23 25.03
CA SER A 48 1.17 1.96 24.96
C SER A 48 2.11 0.80 24.66
N SER A 49 2.04 -0.26 25.46
CA SER A 49 2.82 -1.49 25.22
C SER A 49 2.47 -2.16 23.90
N GLN A 50 1.22 -2.01 23.43
CA GLN A 50 0.78 -2.51 22.13
C GLN A 50 1.48 -1.76 21.00
N ILE A 51 1.61 -0.44 21.11
CA ILE A 51 2.31 0.40 20.13
C ILE A 51 3.80 0.11 20.15
N GLY A 52 4.41 -0.06 21.31
CA GLY A 52 5.82 -0.48 21.42
C GLY A 52 6.08 -1.78 20.65
N ARG A 53 5.29 -2.82 20.88
CA ARG A 53 5.39 -4.09 20.13
C ARG A 53 5.19 -3.93 18.62
N PHE A 54 4.26 -3.09 18.21
CA PHE A 54 4.05 -2.80 16.78
C PHE A 54 5.26 -2.13 16.16
N VAL A 55 5.82 -1.10 16.80
CA VAL A 55 7.03 -0.38 16.36
C VAL A 55 8.23 -1.32 16.27
N ASP A 56 8.42 -2.19 17.27
CA ASP A 56 9.51 -3.18 17.29
C ASP A 56 9.39 -4.19 16.13
N SER A 57 8.18 -4.70 15.91
CA SER A 57 7.90 -5.61 14.79
C SER A 57 8.14 -4.95 13.45
N LEU A 58 7.68 -3.71 13.28
CA LEU A 58 7.87 -2.94 12.05
C LEU A 58 9.35 -2.62 11.80
N THR A 59 10.09 -2.25 12.86
CA THR A 59 11.53 -2.00 12.79
C THR A 59 12.30 -3.25 12.33
N LYS A 60 11.94 -4.43 12.84
CA LYS A 60 12.52 -5.71 12.43
C LYS A 60 12.20 -6.04 10.98
N ALA A 61 10.94 -5.88 10.58
CA ALA A 61 10.49 -6.18 9.21
C ALA A 61 11.16 -5.29 8.16
N GLN A 62 11.25 -3.99 8.44
CA GLN A 62 11.83 -3.02 7.50
C GLN A 62 13.35 -2.86 7.64
N LYS A 63 14.00 -3.52 8.60
CA LYS A 63 15.45 -3.43 8.90
C LYS A 63 15.94 -1.98 9.10
N ARG A 64 15.06 -1.07 9.53
CA ARG A 64 15.36 0.33 9.81
C ARG A 64 14.48 0.85 10.95
N ALA A 65 14.93 1.89 11.65
CA ALA A 65 14.19 2.47 12.77
C ALA A 65 12.84 3.04 12.29
N SER A 66 11.74 2.47 12.80
CA SER A 66 10.38 2.89 12.44
C SER A 66 9.96 4.20 13.11
N VAL A 67 10.60 4.55 14.22
CA VAL A 67 10.35 5.78 14.99
C VAL A 67 11.66 6.45 15.34
N LYS A 68 11.70 7.79 15.25
CA LYS A 68 12.80 8.65 15.69
C LYS A 68 12.25 9.76 16.58
N VAL A 69 12.86 9.99 17.71
CA VAL A 69 12.49 11.06 18.63
C VAL A 69 13.59 12.11 18.65
N ILE A 70 13.25 13.33 18.30
CA ILE A 70 14.17 14.48 18.33
C ILE A 70 13.70 15.42 19.44
N LYS A 71 14.61 15.73 20.38
CA LYS A 71 14.35 16.64 21.49
C LYS A 71 15.02 17.99 21.22
N GLY A 72 14.21 19.04 21.20
CA GLY A 72 14.70 20.43 20.99
C GLY A 72 15.05 20.80 19.55
N GLY A 73 15.10 22.09 19.28
CA GLY A 73 15.34 22.64 17.95
C GLY A 73 14.13 22.63 17.01
N ALA A 74 14.32 23.12 15.78
CA ALA A 74 13.27 23.23 14.77
C ALA A 74 12.72 21.87 14.32
N GLU A 75 13.49 20.81 14.47
CA GLU A 75 13.13 19.45 14.07
C GLU A 75 12.53 18.62 15.20
N SER A 76 12.27 19.24 16.35
CA SER A 76 11.75 18.52 17.52
C SER A 76 10.43 17.82 17.21
N GLY A 77 10.25 16.62 17.76
CA GLY A 77 9.04 15.84 17.61
C GLY A 77 9.30 14.34 17.56
N ILE A 78 8.21 13.61 17.43
CA ILE A 78 8.22 12.15 17.20
C ILE A 78 7.95 11.93 15.72
N TRP A 79 8.88 11.27 15.06
CA TRP A 79 8.85 10.98 13.64
C TRP A 79 8.59 9.49 13.45
N GLY A 80 7.56 9.11 12.72
CA GLY A 80 7.17 7.73 12.47
C GLY A 80 7.07 7.42 10.99
N LEU A 81 7.48 6.21 10.60
CA LEU A 81 7.23 5.71 9.24
C LEU A 81 5.73 5.71 8.93
N GLU A 82 5.38 5.63 7.67
CA GLU A 82 4.00 5.72 7.17
C GLU A 82 3.01 4.87 7.98
N LEU A 83 3.31 3.59 8.21
CA LEU A 83 2.42 2.70 8.97
C LEU A 83 2.25 3.13 10.44
N VAL A 84 3.27 3.77 11.03
CA VAL A 84 3.15 4.35 12.38
C VAL A 84 2.27 5.59 12.35
N ALA A 85 2.40 6.42 11.32
CA ALA A 85 1.59 7.62 11.14
C ALA A 85 0.11 7.25 10.90
N ILE A 86 -0.18 6.27 10.06
CA ILE A 86 -1.54 5.73 9.83
C ILE A 86 -2.12 5.18 11.14
N ARG A 87 -1.35 4.39 11.88
CA ARG A 87 -1.77 3.82 13.16
C ARG A 87 -2.05 4.91 14.21
N TYR A 88 -1.26 5.98 14.20
CA TYR A 88 -1.49 7.14 15.06
C TYR A 88 -2.77 7.90 14.67
N ALA A 89 -2.97 8.18 13.38
CA ALA A 89 -4.17 8.84 12.88
C ALA A 89 -5.44 8.03 13.19
N ALA A 90 -5.39 6.71 13.05
CA ALA A 90 -6.47 5.79 13.43
C ALA A 90 -6.78 5.86 14.94
N TRP A 91 -5.74 5.96 15.79
CA TRP A 91 -5.93 6.12 17.23
C TRP A 91 -6.54 7.47 17.62
N LEU A 92 -6.30 8.53 16.82
CA LEU A 92 -6.92 9.85 17.03
C LEU A 92 -8.39 9.86 16.64
N ASN A 93 -8.74 9.23 15.52
CA ASN A 93 -10.07 9.27 14.94
C ASN A 93 -10.53 7.85 14.53
N PRO A 94 -11.48 7.25 15.27
CA PRO A 94 -12.03 5.92 14.97
C PRO A 94 -12.70 5.82 13.60
N ASP A 95 -13.36 6.89 13.13
CA ASP A 95 -13.99 6.90 11.79
C ASP A 95 -12.93 6.83 10.69
N PHE A 96 -11.78 7.43 10.91
CA PHE A 96 -10.64 7.27 10.01
C PHE A 96 -10.12 5.82 10.03
N GLU A 97 -10.03 5.18 11.19
CA GLU A 97 -9.63 3.78 11.32
C GLU A 97 -10.56 2.86 10.51
N ILE A 98 -11.87 3.06 10.61
CA ILE A 98 -12.86 2.31 9.85
C ILE A 98 -12.63 2.48 8.34
N ARG A 99 -12.46 3.71 7.85
CA ARG A 99 -12.18 3.97 6.42
C ARG A 99 -10.90 3.31 5.93
N VAL A 100 -9.84 3.29 6.73
CA VAL A 100 -8.60 2.59 6.39
C VAL A 100 -8.86 1.09 6.23
N TYR A 101 -9.60 0.47 7.16
CA TYR A 101 -9.94 -0.95 7.07
C TYR A 101 -10.85 -1.28 5.88
N GLU A 102 -11.81 -0.42 5.58
CA GLU A 102 -12.69 -0.57 4.41
C GLU A 102 -11.89 -0.49 3.11
N THR A 103 -11.03 0.52 2.97
CA THR A 103 -10.15 0.68 1.80
C THR A 103 -9.23 -0.53 1.62
N PHE A 104 -8.64 -1.02 2.72
CA PHE A 104 -7.80 -2.23 2.67
C PHE A 104 -8.61 -3.46 2.24
N ARG A 105 -9.81 -3.64 2.82
CA ARG A 105 -10.71 -4.74 2.46
C ARG A 105 -11.07 -4.69 0.97
N GLU A 106 -11.42 -3.53 0.46
CA GLU A 106 -11.75 -3.34 -0.96
C GLU A 106 -10.54 -3.64 -1.86
N ALA A 107 -9.36 -3.14 -1.52
CA ALA A 107 -8.14 -3.42 -2.26
C ALA A 107 -7.83 -4.91 -2.32
N VAL A 108 -7.96 -5.63 -1.19
CA VAL A 108 -7.76 -7.09 -1.14
C VAL A 108 -8.81 -7.83 -1.97
N LEU A 109 -10.09 -7.47 -1.86
CA LEU A 109 -11.16 -8.12 -2.62
C LEU A 109 -11.01 -7.88 -4.13
N ASN A 110 -10.64 -6.67 -4.54
CA ASN A 110 -10.37 -6.36 -5.93
C ASN A 110 -9.15 -7.13 -6.45
N GLY A 111 -8.08 -7.22 -5.65
CA GLY A 111 -6.90 -8.02 -5.99
C GLY A 111 -7.23 -9.49 -6.21
N ILE A 112 -8.04 -10.10 -5.34
CA ILE A 112 -8.51 -11.50 -5.48
C ILE A 112 -9.34 -11.67 -6.76
N SER A 113 -10.22 -10.70 -7.07
CA SER A 113 -11.02 -10.72 -8.29
C SER A 113 -10.15 -10.69 -9.55
N HIS A 114 -9.17 -9.80 -9.61
CA HIS A 114 -8.23 -9.69 -10.73
C HIS A 114 -7.40 -10.97 -10.89
N MET A 115 -6.89 -11.54 -9.79
CA MET A 115 -6.18 -12.82 -9.82
C MET A 115 -7.04 -13.96 -10.36
N SER A 116 -8.31 -14.03 -9.97
CA SER A 116 -9.25 -15.04 -10.49
C SER A 116 -9.50 -14.87 -11.99
N GLN A 117 -9.65 -13.63 -12.48
CA GLN A 117 -9.80 -13.34 -13.91
C GLN A 117 -8.54 -13.72 -14.69
N LEU A 118 -7.37 -13.38 -14.15
CA LEU A 118 -6.07 -13.71 -14.76
C LEU A 118 -5.88 -15.23 -14.88
N ASN A 119 -6.13 -15.99 -13.81
CA ASN A 119 -6.03 -17.43 -13.82
C ASN A 119 -6.96 -18.08 -14.86
N ARG A 120 -8.17 -17.53 -15.03
CA ARG A 120 -9.11 -17.99 -16.08
C ARG A 120 -8.58 -17.75 -17.48
N LEU A 121 -7.96 -16.57 -17.71
CA LEU A 121 -7.37 -16.23 -19.00
C LEU A 121 -6.12 -17.08 -19.29
N ASP A 122 -5.27 -17.31 -18.31
CA ASP A 122 -4.09 -18.16 -18.46
C ASP A 122 -4.48 -19.61 -18.78
N LEU A 123 -5.49 -20.16 -18.09
CA LEU A 123 -6.04 -21.47 -18.40
C LEU A 123 -6.61 -21.53 -19.83
N LEU A 124 -7.33 -20.51 -20.25
CA LEU A 124 -7.90 -20.42 -21.59
C LEU A 124 -6.79 -20.36 -22.65
N ILE A 125 -5.76 -19.55 -22.44
CA ILE A 125 -4.57 -19.46 -23.31
C ILE A 125 -3.89 -20.82 -23.43
N ALA A 126 -3.69 -21.53 -22.31
CA ALA A 126 -3.08 -22.86 -22.27
C ALA A 126 -3.91 -23.88 -23.08
N THR A 127 -5.22 -23.92 -22.84
CA THR A 127 -6.16 -24.85 -23.54
C THR A 127 -6.20 -24.58 -25.04
N GLU A 128 -6.32 -23.31 -25.43
CA GLU A 128 -6.34 -22.92 -26.86
C GLU A 128 -4.99 -23.18 -27.54
N THR A 129 -3.88 -23.00 -26.82
CA THR A 129 -2.54 -23.29 -27.31
C THR A 129 -2.36 -24.79 -27.54
N GLU A 130 -2.85 -25.64 -26.63
CA GLU A 130 -2.80 -27.09 -26.77
C GLU A 130 -3.64 -27.59 -27.98
N GLN A 131 -4.87 -27.07 -28.11
CA GLN A 131 -5.73 -27.40 -29.25
C GLN A 131 -5.12 -26.98 -30.60
N VAL A 132 -4.48 -25.82 -30.66
CA VAL A 132 -3.83 -25.30 -31.89
C VAL A 132 -2.55 -26.07 -32.22
N SER A 133 -1.83 -26.59 -31.22
CA SER A 133 -0.63 -27.42 -31.44
C SER A 133 -0.92 -28.71 -32.22
N GLY A 134 -2.16 -29.20 -32.15
CA GLY A 134 -2.61 -30.38 -32.90
C GLY A 134 -2.99 -30.14 -34.37
N CYS A 135 -3.10 -28.87 -34.82
CA CYS A 135 -3.60 -28.53 -36.16
C CYS A 135 -2.71 -27.48 -36.86
N ALA A 136 -1.80 -27.92 -37.71
CA ALA A 136 -0.86 -27.07 -38.46
C ALA A 136 -1.54 -25.94 -39.29
N ARG A 137 -2.78 -26.09 -39.75
CA ARG A 137 -3.54 -25.07 -40.48
C ARG A 137 -4.05 -23.95 -39.57
N THR A 138 -4.27 -24.20 -38.29
CA THR A 138 -4.80 -23.21 -37.33
C THR A 138 -3.67 -22.38 -36.71
N MET A 139 -2.42 -22.87 -36.70
CA MET A 139 -1.24 -22.16 -36.18
C MET A 139 -1.03 -20.80 -36.86
N ASN A 140 -1.26 -20.68 -38.16
CA ASN A 140 -1.09 -19.43 -38.90
C ASN A 140 -2.12 -18.34 -38.50
N LYS A 141 -3.34 -18.74 -38.15
CA LYS A 141 -4.39 -17.81 -37.68
C LYS A 141 -4.16 -17.42 -36.21
N TRP A 142 -3.64 -18.34 -35.39
CA TRP A 142 -3.36 -18.10 -33.98
C TRP A 142 -2.22 -17.10 -33.77
N GLY A 143 -1.11 -17.23 -34.53
CA GLY A 143 0.09 -16.40 -34.38
C GLY A 143 0.02 -15.00 -35.01
N ARG A 144 -0.88 -14.78 -36.01
CA ARG A 144 -0.95 -13.53 -36.79
C ARG A 144 -2.12 -12.62 -36.41
N GLY A 145 -2.22 -12.23 -35.12
CA GLY A 145 -3.27 -11.31 -34.67
C GLY A 145 -4.61 -11.98 -34.35
N GLY A 146 -4.61 -13.32 -34.20
CA GLY A 146 -5.79 -14.08 -33.85
C GLY A 146 -6.15 -14.02 -32.35
N ARG A 147 -6.89 -15.03 -31.90
CA ARG A 147 -7.43 -15.11 -30.53
C ARG A 147 -6.36 -15.04 -29.43
N LYS A 148 -5.15 -15.57 -29.66
CA LYS A 148 -4.03 -15.49 -28.70
C LYS A 148 -3.64 -14.04 -28.39
N ALA A 149 -3.55 -13.19 -29.43
CA ALA A 149 -3.23 -11.78 -29.25
C ALA A 149 -4.31 -11.05 -28.43
N LEU A 150 -5.59 -11.34 -28.70
CA LEU A 150 -6.70 -10.77 -27.94
C LEU A 150 -6.67 -11.17 -26.48
N LEU A 151 -6.38 -12.44 -26.17
CA LEU A 151 -6.28 -12.94 -24.80
C LEU A 151 -5.08 -12.37 -24.06
N ASN A 152 -3.92 -12.24 -24.72
CA ASN A 152 -2.75 -11.61 -24.12
C ASN A 152 -3.00 -10.11 -23.85
N ASN A 153 -3.61 -9.37 -24.74
CA ASN A 153 -3.99 -7.98 -24.51
C ASN A 153 -4.99 -7.83 -23.34
N ALA A 154 -5.93 -8.77 -23.21
CA ALA A 154 -6.85 -8.78 -22.07
C ALA A 154 -6.10 -9.07 -20.75
N ARG A 155 -5.14 -9.99 -20.77
CA ARG A 155 -4.27 -10.31 -19.63
C ARG A 155 -3.45 -9.09 -19.20
N GLU A 156 -2.83 -8.39 -20.15
CA GLU A 156 -2.03 -7.18 -19.87
C GLU A 156 -2.90 -6.10 -19.24
N ARG A 157 -4.10 -5.85 -19.75
CA ARG A 157 -5.05 -4.88 -19.16
C ARG A 157 -5.42 -5.23 -17.71
N ILE A 158 -5.55 -6.51 -17.37
CA ILE A 158 -5.82 -6.93 -15.99
C ILE A 158 -4.60 -6.68 -15.11
N ILE A 159 -3.39 -6.99 -15.59
CA ILE A 159 -2.13 -6.74 -14.88
C ILE A 159 -1.94 -5.24 -14.63
N GLU A 160 -2.23 -4.38 -15.59
CA GLU A 160 -2.18 -2.91 -15.45
C GLU A 160 -3.13 -2.37 -14.36
N GLN A 161 -4.21 -3.09 -14.07
CA GLN A 161 -5.17 -2.74 -13.02
C GLN A 161 -4.83 -3.34 -11.65
N MET A 162 -3.81 -4.19 -11.57
CA MET A 162 -3.36 -4.83 -10.34
C MET A 162 -2.36 -3.94 -9.59
N ASP A 163 -2.32 -4.10 -8.29
CA ASP A 163 -1.32 -3.46 -7.44
C ASP A 163 0.10 -3.96 -7.82
N PRO A 164 1.12 -3.06 -7.91
CA PRO A 164 2.49 -3.43 -8.27
C PRO A 164 3.09 -4.54 -7.41
N ASP A 165 2.76 -4.59 -6.13
CA ASP A 165 3.23 -5.63 -5.21
C ASP A 165 2.68 -7.01 -5.56
N MET A 166 1.44 -7.07 -6.03
CA MET A 166 0.81 -8.31 -6.52
C MET A 166 1.46 -8.79 -7.82
N VAL A 167 1.82 -7.88 -8.71
CA VAL A 167 2.51 -8.22 -9.98
C VAL A 167 3.90 -8.81 -9.70
N SER A 168 4.66 -8.21 -8.80
CA SER A 168 6.00 -8.68 -8.42
C SER A 168 5.99 -10.09 -7.80
N LEU A 169 4.96 -10.42 -6.99
CA LEU A 169 4.75 -11.75 -6.43
C LEU A 169 4.42 -12.82 -7.49
N MET A 170 3.78 -12.42 -8.59
CA MET A 170 3.48 -13.35 -9.69
C MET A 170 4.73 -13.66 -10.52
N GLU A 171 5.55 -12.66 -10.79
CA GLU A 171 6.80 -12.84 -11.58
C GLU A 171 7.82 -13.69 -10.84
N SER A 172 7.91 -13.57 -9.51
CA SER A 172 8.81 -14.40 -8.68
C SER A 172 8.44 -15.89 -8.63
N LYS A 173 7.19 -16.26 -8.98
CA LYS A 173 6.74 -17.65 -9.06
C LYS A 173 6.90 -18.28 -10.45
N ALA A 174 7.16 -17.47 -11.47
CA ALA A 174 7.27 -17.92 -12.86
C ALA A 174 8.73 -18.19 -13.29
N ALA A 175 9.69 -17.80 -12.44
CA ALA A 175 11.14 -18.07 -12.60
C ALA A 175 11.56 -19.32 -11.83
#